data_1c259eeab2953c54647e6a3e0711ad23
#
_entry.id   1c259eeab2953c54647e6a3e0711ad23
#
_cell.length_a   1.000
_cell.length_b   1.000
_cell.length_c   1.000
_cell.angle_alpha   90.00
_cell.angle_beta   90.00
_cell.angle_gamma   90.00
#
_symmetry.space_group_name_H-M   'P 1'
#
loop_
_entity.id
_entity.type
_entity.pdbx_description
1 polymer ?
#
loop_
_entity_poly.entity_id
_entity_poly.type
_entity_poly.pdbx_seq_one_letter_code
_entity_poly.pdbx_strand_id
1 'polypeptide(L)'
;MLLGMTEILETLFGSKAKTRILRFFLLNPEKEYRIAEIAQKNMLSSSTVKKEINELRKIKFLTQHIKKRVKYFSLDQSFYFYFELKNLFAKSASSPQCKSLSKIKSIGDVKLALLSGIFLNYPKSKVDMILVANNVSRRKLKSVMGGLEAEVGKEVSFVLMNSDEFKYRIDMLDRFLLDFIEGTHLELIDKIPGFKRFILGRKKY
;
A
#
# COMPACT_ATOMS: atom_id res chain seq x y z
N MET A 1 5.72 23.33 6.07
CA MET A 1 5.63 21.84 6.05
C MET A 1 4.60 21.49 4.98
N LEU A 2 5.04 20.89 3.86
CA LEU A 2 4.12 20.53 2.78
C LEU A 2 3.24 19.35 3.25
N LEU A 3 1.93 19.53 3.17
CA LEU A 3 0.97 18.46 3.45
C LEU A 3 1.16 17.31 2.46
N GLY A 4 1.14 16.07 2.96
CA GLY A 4 1.18 14.89 2.08
C GLY A 4 -0.08 14.80 1.21
N MET A 5 0.05 14.23 0.00
CA MET A 5 -1.10 14.10 -0.93
C MET A 5 -2.32 13.44 -0.29
N THR A 6 -2.11 12.48 0.61
CA THR A 6 -3.19 11.82 1.35
C THR A 6 -3.92 12.80 2.28
N GLU A 7 -3.19 13.69 2.96
CA GLU A 7 -3.78 14.70 3.87
C GLU A 7 -4.57 15.75 3.09
N ILE A 8 -4.10 16.13 1.90
CA ILE A 8 -4.84 17.03 1.00
C ILE A 8 -6.20 16.40 0.64
N LEU A 9 -6.23 15.14 0.26
CA LEU A 9 -7.49 14.45 -0.08
C LEU A 9 -8.39 14.26 1.16
N GLU A 10 -7.82 13.95 2.33
CA GLU A 10 -8.59 13.86 3.58
C GLU A 10 -9.28 15.20 3.91
N THR A 11 -8.59 16.32 3.68
CA THR A 11 -9.14 17.66 3.86
C THR A 11 -10.21 17.99 2.81
N LEU A 12 -9.96 17.71 1.53
CA LEU A 12 -10.90 17.96 0.43
C LEU A 12 -12.21 17.19 0.60
N PHE A 13 -12.15 15.93 1.01
CA PHE A 13 -13.35 15.10 1.21
C PHE A 13 -13.93 15.20 2.63
N GLY A 14 -13.30 15.96 3.53
CA GLY A 14 -13.79 16.26 4.88
C GLY A 14 -13.79 15.06 5.83
N SER A 15 -13.32 13.88 5.40
CA SER A 15 -13.32 12.66 6.22
C SER A 15 -12.21 11.72 5.78
N LYS A 16 -11.35 11.34 6.73
CA LYS A 16 -10.34 10.30 6.53
C LYS A 16 -10.97 8.96 6.15
N ALA A 17 -12.10 8.62 6.79
CA ALA A 17 -12.81 7.37 6.51
C ALA A 17 -13.35 7.36 5.09
N LYS A 18 -14.02 8.44 4.67
CA LYS A 18 -14.55 8.60 3.32
C LYS A 18 -13.43 8.51 2.28
N THR A 19 -12.32 9.23 2.47
CA THR A 19 -11.17 9.23 1.56
C THR A 19 -10.58 7.84 1.40
N ARG A 20 -10.44 7.06 2.49
CA ARG A 20 -9.96 5.67 2.44
C ARG A 20 -10.91 4.76 1.67
N ILE A 21 -12.21 4.86 1.93
CA ILE A 21 -13.24 4.04 1.25
C ILE A 21 -13.30 4.39 -0.24
N LEU A 22 -13.27 5.68 -0.60
CA LEU A 22 -13.21 6.12 -2.00
C LEU A 22 -12.00 5.53 -2.70
N ARG A 23 -10.80 5.69 -2.12
CA ARG A 23 -9.55 5.13 -2.65
C ARG A 23 -9.64 3.63 -2.83
N PHE A 24 -10.11 2.92 -1.82
CA PHE A 24 -10.23 1.47 -1.82
C PHE A 24 -11.07 0.97 -2.99
N PHE A 25 -12.25 1.55 -3.24
CA PHE A 25 -13.09 1.14 -4.36
C PHE A 25 -12.56 1.60 -5.71
N LEU A 26 -12.04 2.82 -5.83
CA LEU A 26 -11.49 3.34 -7.09
C LEU A 26 -10.27 2.56 -7.58
N LEU A 27 -9.47 2.01 -6.67
CA LEU A 27 -8.29 1.22 -7.00
C LEU A 27 -8.57 -0.29 -7.11
N ASN A 28 -9.81 -0.73 -6.76
CA ASN A 28 -10.27 -2.12 -6.89
C ASN A 28 -11.67 -2.18 -7.54
N PRO A 29 -11.87 -1.61 -8.73
CA PRO A 29 -13.21 -1.37 -9.31
C PRO A 29 -13.98 -2.64 -9.64
N GLU A 30 -13.28 -3.75 -9.90
CA GLU A 30 -13.89 -5.02 -10.34
C GLU A 30 -14.34 -5.91 -9.17
N LYS A 31 -14.04 -5.49 -7.93
CA LYS A 31 -14.28 -6.33 -6.75
C LYS A 31 -15.47 -5.83 -5.96
N GLU A 32 -16.16 -6.78 -5.34
CA GLU A 32 -17.24 -6.51 -4.40
C GLU A 32 -16.86 -6.96 -2.98
N TYR A 33 -17.35 -6.25 -1.96
CA TYR A 33 -16.94 -6.46 -0.58
C TYR A 33 -18.10 -6.36 0.39
N ARG A 34 -18.03 -7.10 1.50
CA ARG A 34 -18.92 -6.96 2.65
C ARG A 34 -18.42 -5.84 3.57
N ILE A 35 -19.32 -5.29 4.40
CA ILE A 35 -18.98 -4.26 5.39
C ILE A 35 -17.78 -4.66 6.26
N ALA A 36 -17.73 -5.91 6.72
CA ALA A 36 -16.65 -6.40 7.57
C ALA A 36 -15.28 -6.39 6.84
N GLU A 37 -15.25 -6.75 5.57
CA GLU A 37 -14.04 -6.74 4.74
C GLU A 37 -13.56 -5.31 4.47
N ILE A 38 -14.49 -4.40 4.15
CA ILE A 38 -14.19 -2.98 3.96
C ILE A 38 -13.62 -2.39 5.26
N ALA A 39 -14.22 -2.71 6.41
CA ALA A 39 -13.77 -2.25 7.72
C ALA A 39 -12.35 -2.73 8.03
N GLN A 40 -12.10 -4.03 7.83
CA GLN A 40 -10.79 -4.64 8.06
C GLN A 40 -9.71 -4.05 7.14
N LYS A 41 -9.97 -4.01 5.82
CA LYS A 41 -8.99 -3.54 4.82
C LYS A 41 -8.68 -2.05 4.93
N ASN A 42 -9.61 -1.24 5.45
CA ASN A 42 -9.41 0.20 5.66
C ASN A 42 -9.03 0.57 7.10
N MET A 43 -8.91 -0.40 8.01
CA MET A 43 -8.67 -0.17 9.44
C MET A 43 -9.69 0.81 10.05
N LEU A 44 -10.97 0.59 9.76
CA LEU A 44 -12.10 1.38 10.22
C LEU A 44 -13.07 0.54 11.04
N SER A 45 -13.89 1.19 11.90
CA SER A 45 -14.99 0.49 12.58
C SER A 45 -16.12 0.18 11.58
N SER A 46 -16.83 -0.92 11.80
CA SER A 46 -17.99 -1.29 10.97
C SER A 46 -19.09 -0.24 10.99
N SER A 47 -19.26 0.49 12.09
CA SER A 47 -20.22 1.59 12.20
C SER A 47 -19.83 2.77 11.29
N THR A 48 -18.56 3.16 11.30
CA THR A 48 -18.03 4.21 10.41
C THR A 48 -18.20 3.81 8.94
N VAL A 49 -17.85 2.56 8.59
CA VAL A 49 -18.00 2.07 7.22
C VAL A 49 -19.46 2.10 6.78
N LYS A 50 -20.41 1.63 7.62
CA LYS A 50 -21.84 1.68 7.31
C LYS A 50 -22.32 3.10 7.00
N LYS A 51 -21.91 4.08 7.80
CA LYS A 51 -22.26 5.49 7.58
C LYS A 51 -21.75 5.98 6.22
N GLU A 52 -20.46 5.81 5.94
CA GLU A 52 -19.86 6.31 4.69
C GLU A 52 -20.40 5.56 3.45
N ILE A 53 -20.59 4.25 3.53
CA ILE A 53 -21.21 3.45 2.45
C ILE A 53 -22.62 3.96 2.13
N ASN A 54 -23.44 4.27 3.14
CA ASN A 54 -24.77 4.80 2.91
C ASN A 54 -24.75 6.16 2.20
N GLU A 55 -23.84 7.06 2.57
CA GLU A 55 -23.66 8.35 1.88
C GLU A 55 -23.20 8.16 0.43
N LEU A 56 -22.22 7.28 0.19
CA LEU A 56 -21.72 6.99 -1.16
C LEU A 56 -22.76 6.31 -2.06
N ARG A 57 -23.69 5.54 -1.49
CA ARG A 57 -24.82 4.96 -2.22
C ARG A 57 -25.86 6.00 -2.62
N LYS A 58 -26.15 7.01 -1.79
CA LYS A 58 -27.09 8.08 -2.12
C LYS A 58 -26.69 8.81 -3.40
N ILE A 59 -25.40 9.02 -3.62
CA ILE A 59 -24.86 9.64 -4.83
C ILE A 59 -24.58 8.66 -5.96
N LYS A 60 -24.97 7.37 -5.83
CA LYS A 60 -24.74 6.29 -6.81
C LYS A 60 -23.27 6.02 -7.11
N PHE A 61 -22.35 6.36 -6.21
CA PHE A 61 -20.93 5.95 -6.31
C PHE A 61 -20.76 4.46 -6.03
N LEU A 62 -21.56 3.89 -5.14
CA LEU A 62 -21.57 2.46 -4.82
C LEU A 62 -22.93 1.84 -5.12
N THR A 63 -22.89 0.62 -5.65
CA THR A 63 -24.04 -0.27 -5.78
C THR A 63 -24.07 -1.31 -4.66
N GLN A 64 -25.25 -1.87 -4.38
CA GLN A 64 -25.45 -2.94 -3.40
C GLN A 64 -26.05 -4.16 -4.09
N HIS A 65 -25.44 -5.31 -3.87
CA HIS A 65 -25.94 -6.60 -4.31
C HIS A 65 -26.20 -7.51 -3.10
N ILE A 66 -27.16 -8.43 -3.22
CA ILE A 66 -27.44 -9.43 -2.19
C ILE A 66 -27.12 -10.81 -2.77
N LYS A 67 -26.15 -11.51 -2.16
CA LYS A 67 -25.79 -12.89 -2.51
C LYS A 67 -25.93 -13.76 -1.26
N LYS A 68 -26.70 -14.85 -1.33
CA LYS A 68 -26.90 -15.76 -0.18
C LYS A 68 -27.27 -15.04 1.13
N ARG A 69 -28.21 -14.09 1.06
CA ARG A 69 -28.66 -13.22 2.19
C ARG A 69 -27.57 -12.28 2.76
N VAL A 70 -26.43 -12.14 2.11
CA VAL A 70 -25.34 -11.24 2.51
C VAL A 70 -25.27 -10.04 1.57
N LYS A 71 -25.10 -8.84 2.12
CA LYS A 71 -24.96 -7.61 1.36
C LYS A 71 -23.50 -7.41 0.93
N TYR A 72 -23.29 -7.20 -0.36
CA TYR A 72 -22.03 -6.82 -0.98
C TYR A 72 -22.15 -5.44 -1.60
N PHE A 73 -21.03 -4.74 -1.63
CA PHE A 73 -20.92 -3.41 -2.18
C PHE A 73 -19.81 -3.38 -3.23
N SER A 74 -20.07 -2.75 -4.36
CA SER A 74 -19.12 -2.56 -5.47
C SER A 74 -19.19 -1.14 -5.97
N LEU A 75 -18.12 -0.70 -6.63
CA LEU A 75 -18.09 0.57 -7.32
C LEU A 75 -19.04 0.55 -8.51
N ASP A 76 -19.79 1.63 -8.70
CA ASP A 76 -20.52 1.87 -9.95
C ASP A 76 -19.57 2.54 -10.94
N GLN A 77 -19.08 1.79 -11.93
CA GLN A 77 -18.15 2.31 -12.93
C GLN A 77 -18.83 3.29 -13.92
N SER A 78 -20.15 3.38 -13.92
CA SER A 78 -20.92 4.38 -14.67
C SER A 78 -21.08 5.70 -13.92
N PHE A 79 -20.53 5.80 -12.69
CA PHE A 79 -20.56 7.03 -11.91
C PHE A 79 -19.91 8.18 -12.68
N TYR A 80 -20.58 9.30 -12.76
CA TYR A 80 -20.24 10.41 -13.65
C TYR A 80 -18.77 10.89 -13.53
N PHE A 81 -18.22 10.94 -12.32
CA PHE A 81 -16.84 11.36 -12.07
C PHE A 81 -15.88 10.17 -11.86
N TYR A 82 -16.20 8.98 -12.36
CA TYR A 82 -15.38 7.78 -12.13
C TYR A 82 -13.92 7.96 -12.58
N PHE A 83 -13.71 8.41 -13.81
CA PHE A 83 -12.38 8.53 -14.40
C PHE A 83 -11.54 9.62 -13.72
N GLU A 84 -12.14 10.76 -13.41
CA GLU A 84 -11.48 11.89 -12.74
C GLU A 84 -11.04 11.49 -11.33
N LEU A 85 -11.93 10.89 -10.55
CA LEU A 85 -11.62 10.40 -9.22
C LEU A 85 -10.58 9.28 -9.26
N LYS A 86 -10.69 8.32 -10.18
CA LYS A 86 -9.71 7.25 -10.34
C LYS A 86 -8.30 7.82 -10.61
N ASN A 87 -8.18 8.78 -11.51
CA ASN A 87 -6.91 9.43 -11.82
C ASN A 87 -6.36 10.23 -10.64
N LEU A 88 -7.23 10.98 -9.93
CA LEU A 88 -6.86 11.72 -8.73
C LEU A 88 -6.30 10.80 -7.64
N PHE A 89 -7.00 9.71 -7.34
CA PHE A 89 -6.59 8.76 -6.31
C PHE A 89 -5.38 7.90 -6.73
N ALA A 90 -5.24 7.56 -8.01
CA ALA A 90 -4.07 6.87 -8.53
C ALA A 90 -2.79 7.71 -8.36
N LYS A 91 -2.85 9.01 -8.68
CA LYS A 91 -1.72 9.94 -8.44
C LYS A 91 -1.36 10.03 -6.96
N SER A 92 -2.34 9.99 -6.07
CA SER A 92 -2.10 10.10 -4.62
C SER A 92 -1.57 8.80 -4.00
N ALA A 93 -1.79 7.64 -4.62
CA ALA A 93 -1.34 6.35 -4.13
C ALA A 93 0.18 6.14 -4.34
N SER A 94 0.75 6.77 -5.37
CA SER A 94 2.18 6.70 -5.72
C SER A 94 3.07 7.59 -4.82
N SER A 95 2.69 7.84 -3.58
CA SER A 95 3.47 8.69 -2.68
C SER A 95 4.18 7.86 -1.61
N PRO A 96 5.52 7.97 -1.48
CA PRO A 96 6.26 7.36 -0.37
C PRO A 96 5.95 8.00 0.99
N GLN A 97 5.00 8.93 1.07
CA GLN A 97 4.64 9.69 2.27
C GLN A 97 3.56 9.02 3.13
N CYS A 98 3.38 7.69 3.03
CA CYS A 98 2.49 6.96 3.91
C CYS A 98 2.96 7.06 5.37
N LYS A 99 2.07 7.48 6.29
CA LYS A 99 2.38 7.57 7.73
C LYS A 99 2.81 6.21 8.32
N SER A 100 2.25 5.12 7.79
CA SER A 100 2.59 3.76 8.23
C SER A 100 4.01 3.34 7.85
N LEU A 101 4.64 3.95 6.82
CA LEU A 101 6.04 3.67 6.46
C LEU A 101 7.01 4.06 7.59
N SER A 102 6.74 5.14 8.32
CA SER A 102 7.58 5.54 9.45
C SER A 102 7.61 4.51 10.58
N LYS A 103 6.55 3.68 10.67
CA LYS A 103 6.41 2.62 11.68
C LYS A 103 7.16 1.34 11.32
N ILE A 104 7.68 1.20 10.11
CA ILE A 104 8.45 0.02 9.68
C ILE A 104 9.62 -0.25 10.64
N LYS A 105 10.28 0.80 11.13
CA LYS A 105 11.37 0.68 12.11
C LYS A 105 10.96 -0.04 13.40
N SER A 106 9.67 -0.09 13.72
CA SER A 106 9.17 -0.70 14.97
C SER A 106 8.90 -2.20 14.89
N ILE A 107 8.97 -2.81 13.69
CA ILE A 107 8.65 -4.24 13.51
C ILE A 107 9.73 -5.18 14.08
N GLY A 108 10.96 -4.71 14.17
CA GLY A 108 12.12 -5.46 14.65
C GLY A 108 13.40 -4.65 14.39
N ASP A 109 14.54 -5.34 14.34
CA ASP A 109 15.81 -4.73 13.95
C ASP A 109 15.92 -4.66 12.43
N VAL A 110 15.34 -3.59 11.85
CA VAL A 110 15.29 -3.37 10.40
C VAL A 110 16.64 -2.83 9.91
N LYS A 111 17.27 -3.58 9.03
CA LYS A 111 18.56 -3.26 8.38
C LYS A 111 18.36 -2.60 7.02
N LEU A 112 17.38 -3.06 6.23
CA LEU A 112 17.09 -2.52 4.90
C LEU A 112 15.58 -2.49 4.67
N ALA A 113 15.09 -1.42 4.05
CA ALA A 113 13.73 -1.33 3.54
C ALA A 113 13.76 -0.61 2.19
N LEU A 114 13.43 -1.33 1.15
CA LEU A 114 13.36 -0.84 -0.23
C LEU A 114 11.91 -0.82 -0.69
N LEU A 115 11.49 0.25 -1.35
CA LEU A 115 10.16 0.43 -1.91
C LEU A 115 10.23 0.46 -3.43
N SER A 116 9.23 -0.14 -4.10
CA SER A 116 9.06 -0.13 -5.56
C SER A 116 7.56 -0.28 -5.90
N GLY A 117 7.23 -0.87 -7.03
CA GLY A 117 5.87 -1.25 -7.42
C GLY A 117 4.87 -0.12 -7.26
N ILE A 118 3.84 -0.36 -6.42
CA ILE A 118 2.75 0.59 -6.19
C ILE A 118 3.21 1.91 -5.55
N PHE A 119 4.30 1.90 -4.77
CA PHE A 119 4.84 3.11 -4.12
C PHE A 119 5.50 4.07 -5.10
N LEU A 120 6.03 3.57 -6.22
CA LEU A 120 6.73 4.35 -7.24
C LEU A 120 6.03 4.33 -8.61
N ASN A 121 4.82 3.78 -8.67
CA ASN A 121 4.09 3.54 -9.92
C ASN A 121 4.95 2.78 -10.96
N TYR A 122 5.70 1.77 -10.48
CA TYR A 122 6.58 0.95 -11.31
C TYR A 122 6.04 -0.48 -11.45
N PRO A 123 5.17 -0.74 -12.44
CA PRO A 123 4.45 -2.01 -12.58
C PRO A 123 5.35 -3.20 -12.96
N LYS A 124 6.60 -2.95 -13.39
CA LYS A 124 7.57 -4.01 -13.70
C LYS A 124 8.15 -4.68 -12.47
N SER A 125 8.01 -4.09 -11.29
CA SER A 125 8.48 -4.70 -10.04
C SER A 125 7.62 -5.91 -9.67
N LYS A 126 8.28 -7.01 -9.32
CA LYS A 126 7.61 -8.26 -8.90
C LYS A 126 6.97 -8.16 -7.51
N VAL A 127 7.50 -7.28 -6.66
CA VAL A 127 6.98 -6.96 -5.32
C VAL A 127 7.08 -5.47 -5.06
N ASP A 128 6.27 -4.97 -4.12
CA ASP A 128 6.23 -3.55 -3.80
C ASP A 128 7.27 -3.15 -2.77
N MET A 129 7.74 -4.12 -1.96
CA MET A 129 8.70 -3.84 -0.90
C MET A 129 9.60 -5.02 -0.60
N ILE A 130 10.89 -4.75 -0.34
CA ILE A 130 11.82 -5.70 0.26
C ILE A 130 12.20 -5.18 1.65
N LEU A 131 12.08 -6.07 2.65
CA LEU A 131 12.46 -5.83 4.03
C LEU A 131 13.54 -6.81 4.47
N VAL A 132 14.65 -6.28 4.99
CA VAL A 132 15.66 -7.08 5.70
C VAL A 132 15.63 -6.69 7.16
N ALA A 133 15.21 -7.62 8.00
CA ALA A 133 15.03 -7.37 9.42
C ALA A 133 15.25 -8.63 10.27
N ASN A 134 15.90 -8.46 11.44
CA ASN A 134 16.07 -9.49 12.43
C ASN A 134 15.05 -9.31 13.58
N ASN A 135 14.75 -10.40 14.30
CA ASN A 135 13.86 -10.38 15.47
C ASN A 135 12.50 -9.73 15.21
N VAL A 136 11.87 -10.07 14.09
CA VAL A 136 10.63 -9.44 13.64
C VAL A 136 9.43 -9.90 14.47
N SER A 137 8.70 -8.95 15.04
CA SER A 137 7.39 -9.19 15.66
C SER A 137 6.31 -9.35 14.59
N ARG A 138 5.78 -10.55 14.42
CA ARG A 138 4.69 -10.84 13.46
C ARG A 138 3.46 -9.95 13.69
N ARG A 139 3.12 -9.67 14.95
CA ARG A 139 1.99 -8.79 15.31
C ARG A 139 2.22 -7.36 14.81
N LYS A 140 3.40 -6.79 15.05
CA LYS A 140 3.74 -5.43 14.60
C LYS A 140 3.81 -5.37 13.09
N LEU A 141 4.42 -6.35 12.43
CA LEU A 141 4.48 -6.45 10.97
C LEU A 141 3.07 -6.43 10.37
N LYS A 142 2.17 -7.31 10.85
CA LYS A 142 0.77 -7.35 10.39
C LYS A 142 0.06 -6.00 10.57
N SER A 143 0.28 -5.33 11.70
CA SER A 143 -0.32 -4.01 11.97
C SER A 143 0.22 -2.93 11.03
N VAL A 144 1.52 -2.91 10.77
CA VAL A 144 2.15 -1.93 9.87
C VAL A 144 1.71 -2.17 8.43
N MET A 145 1.73 -3.43 7.96
CA MET A 145 1.29 -3.78 6.61
C MET A 145 -0.19 -3.44 6.38
N GLY A 146 -1.08 -3.79 7.32
CA GLY A 146 -2.49 -3.39 7.24
C GLY A 146 -2.69 -1.87 7.21
N GLY A 147 -1.86 -1.13 7.96
CA GLY A 147 -1.84 0.35 7.90
C GLY A 147 -1.45 0.88 6.52
N LEU A 148 -0.41 0.30 5.92
CA LEU A 148 0.06 0.65 4.56
C LEU A 148 -1.01 0.36 3.52
N GLU A 149 -1.60 -0.84 3.55
CA GLU A 149 -2.67 -1.24 2.63
C GLU A 149 -3.89 -0.32 2.73
N ALA A 150 -4.29 0.06 3.97
CA ALA A 150 -5.38 1.00 4.19
C ALA A 150 -5.07 2.43 3.69
N GLU A 151 -3.79 2.84 3.70
CA GLU A 151 -3.35 4.15 3.21
C GLU A 151 -3.20 4.16 1.68
N VAL A 152 -2.70 3.06 1.11
CA VAL A 152 -2.49 2.91 -0.34
C VAL A 152 -3.79 2.53 -1.07
N GLY A 153 -4.71 1.81 -0.40
CA GLY A 153 -5.97 1.32 -0.96
C GLY A 153 -5.83 0.05 -1.79
N LYS A 154 -4.66 -0.60 -1.75
CA LYS A 154 -4.35 -1.88 -2.42
C LYS A 154 -3.58 -2.79 -1.47
N GLU A 155 -3.60 -4.09 -1.76
CA GLU A 155 -2.70 -5.05 -1.13
C GLU A 155 -1.25 -4.72 -1.49
N VAL A 156 -0.36 -4.85 -0.49
CA VAL A 156 1.08 -4.58 -0.63
C VAL A 156 1.82 -5.91 -0.66
N SER A 157 2.41 -6.23 -1.80
CA SER A 157 3.27 -7.39 -1.93
C SER A 157 4.66 -7.10 -1.37
N PHE A 158 5.15 -7.96 -0.48
CA PHE A 158 6.48 -7.75 0.11
C PHE A 158 7.21 -9.06 0.36
N VAL A 159 8.54 -8.96 0.38
CA VAL A 159 9.42 -10.04 0.83
C VAL A 159 10.14 -9.58 2.09
N LEU A 160 10.10 -10.46 3.10
CA LEU A 160 10.84 -10.29 4.36
C LEU A 160 11.89 -11.38 4.47
N MET A 161 13.13 -11.00 4.74
CA MET A 161 14.24 -11.91 5.00
C MET A 161 15.09 -11.40 6.17
N ASN A 162 15.85 -12.26 6.82
CA ASN A 162 16.83 -11.86 7.80
C ASN A 162 18.15 -11.42 7.14
N SER A 163 19.09 -10.88 7.92
CA SER A 163 20.36 -10.38 7.42
C SER A 163 21.23 -11.45 6.78
N ASP A 164 21.21 -12.67 7.33
CA ASP A 164 22.05 -13.78 6.83
C ASP A 164 21.51 -14.30 5.50
N GLU A 165 20.18 -14.45 5.40
CA GLU A 165 19.51 -14.82 4.16
C GLU A 165 19.75 -13.78 3.06
N PHE A 166 19.63 -12.49 3.39
CA PHE A 166 19.90 -11.42 2.44
C PHE A 166 21.34 -11.46 1.92
N LYS A 167 22.32 -11.62 2.83
CA LYS A 167 23.73 -11.73 2.47
C LYS A 167 23.98 -12.94 1.57
N TYR A 168 23.48 -14.10 1.97
CA TYR A 168 23.61 -15.33 1.19
C TYR A 168 23.05 -15.17 -0.23
N ARG A 169 21.83 -14.60 -0.37
CA ARG A 169 21.21 -14.39 -1.67
C ARG A 169 21.98 -13.40 -2.55
N ILE A 170 22.55 -12.36 -1.96
CA ILE A 170 23.40 -11.39 -2.68
C ILE A 170 24.70 -12.06 -3.15
N ASP A 171 25.36 -12.85 -2.29
CA ASP A 171 26.59 -13.55 -2.63
C ASP A 171 26.38 -14.59 -3.75
N MET A 172 25.20 -15.24 -3.75
CA MET A 172 24.76 -16.18 -4.79
C MET A 172 24.17 -15.51 -6.06
N LEU A 173 24.21 -14.18 -6.14
CA LEU A 173 23.67 -13.42 -7.25
C LEU A 173 22.19 -13.73 -7.56
N ASP A 174 21.36 -13.85 -6.51
CA ASP A 174 19.94 -14.13 -6.63
C ASP A 174 19.26 -13.16 -7.60
N ARG A 175 18.73 -13.71 -8.70
CA ARG A 175 18.16 -12.93 -9.79
C ARG A 175 17.00 -12.05 -9.37
N PHE A 176 16.16 -12.53 -8.42
CA PHE A 176 15.04 -11.74 -7.92
C PHE A 176 15.50 -10.48 -7.20
N LEU A 177 16.49 -10.60 -6.29
CA LEU A 177 17.04 -9.46 -5.57
C LEU A 177 17.75 -8.49 -6.51
N LEU A 178 18.51 -9.01 -7.46
CA LEU A 178 19.25 -8.19 -8.43
C LEU A 178 18.29 -7.40 -9.32
N ASP A 179 17.27 -8.06 -9.90
CA ASP A 179 16.24 -7.41 -10.72
C ASP A 179 15.54 -6.27 -9.96
N PHE A 180 15.29 -6.47 -8.64
CA PHE A 180 14.68 -5.44 -7.81
C PHE A 180 15.63 -4.26 -7.55
N ILE A 181 16.88 -4.56 -7.20
CA ILE A 181 17.91 -3.56 -6.86
C ILE A 181 18.34 -2.75 -8.10
N GLU A 182 18.44 -3.39 -9.26
CA GLU A 182 18.78 -2.73 -10.53
C GLU A 182 17.59 -1.92 -11.09
N GLY A 183 16.36 -2.32 -10.73
CA GLY A 183 15.13 -1.63 -11.12
C GLY A 183 14.91 -0.30 -10.38
N THR A 184 13.77 0.33 -10.68
CA THR A 184 13.35 1.56 -9.99
C THR A 184 12.93 1.24 -8.56
N HIS A 185 13.68 1.72 -7.58
CA HIS A 185 13.36 1.57 -6.16
C HIS A 185 13.75 2.82 -5.36
N LEU A 186 13.17 2.95 -4.16
CA LEU A 186 13.49 3.98 -3.17
C LEU A 186 14.00 3.31 -1.90
N GLU A 187 15.16 3.77 -1.42
CA GLU A 187 15.70 3.33 -0.13
C GLU A 187 15.02 4.10 1.02
N LEU A 188 14.19 3.41 1.79
CA LEU A 188 13.55 3.98 2.98
C LEU A 188 14.46 3.84 4.21
N ILE A 189 15.12 2.70 4.34
CA ILE A 189 16.10 2.39 5.39
C ILE A 189 17.25 1.65 4.75
N ASP A 190 18.47 2.14 4.98
CA ASP A 190 19.72 1.45 4.64
C ASP A 190 20.69 1.54 5.82
N LYS A 191 20.94 0.39 6.45
CA LYS A 191 21.93 0.21 7.51
C LYS A 191 22.91 -0.92 7.18
N ILE A 192 22.91 -1.40 5.93
CA ILE A 192 23.80 -2.48 5.50
C ILE A 192 25.12 -1.88 5.00
N PRO A 193 26.25 -2.17 5.66
CA PRO A 193 27.54 -1.65 5.23
C PRO A 193 27.86 -2.04 3.78
N GLY A 194 28.20 -1.05 2.95
CA GLY A 194 28.58 -1.28 1.56
C GLY A 194 27.45 -1.46 0.57
N PHE A 195 26.17 -1.49 0.99
CA PHE A 195 25.03 -1.68 0.10
C PHE A 195 24.97 -0.62 -1.03
N LYS A 196 25.18 0.64 -0.70
CA LYS A 196 25.26 1.72 -1.71
C LYS A 196 26.36 1.51 -2.75
N ARG A 197 27.54 1.05 -2.32
CA ARG A 197 28.66 0.75 -3.25
C ARG A 197 28.30 -0.41 -4.18
N PHE A 198 27.63 -1.42 -3.65
CA PHE A 198 27.14 -2.54 -4.42
C PHE A 198 26.16 -2.10 -5.52
N ILE A 199 25.17 -1.24 -5.19
CA ILE A 199 24.23 -0.68 -6.16
C ILE A 199 24.94 0.15 -7.23
N LEU A 200 25.82 1.07 -6.81
CA LEU A 200 26.53 1.98 -7.72
C LEU A 200 27.45 1.23 -8.69
N GLY A 201 28.09 0.14 -8.24
CA GLY A 201 28.92 -0.72 -9.07
C GLY A 201 28.13 -1.41 -10.18
N ARG A 202 26.82 -1.71 -9.96
CA ARG A 202 25.95 -2.40 -10.92
C ARG A 202 25.22 -1.47 -11.88
N LYS A 203 24.93 -0.22 -11.50
CA LYS A 203 24.29 0.78 -12.40
C LYS A 203 25.23 1.34 -13.48
N LYS A 204 26.50 0.90 -13.52
CA LYS A 204 27.48 1.34 -14.53
C LYS A 204 27.54 0.45 -15.78
N TYR A 205 26.69 -0.56 -15.87
CA TYR A 205 26.52 -1.43 -17.03
C TYR A 205 25.03 -1.43 -17.41
#